data_c0efb7617512b306b5d07f91ea8c03cf
#
_entry.id   c0efb7617512b306b5d07f91ea8c03cf
#
_cell.length_a   1.000
_cell.length_b   1.000
_cell.length_c   1.000
_cell.angle_alpha   90.00
_cell.angle_beta   90.00
_cell.angle_gamma   90.00
#
_symmetry.space_group_name_H-M   'P 1'
#
loop_
_entity.id
_entity.type
_entity.pdbx_description
1 polymer ?
#
loop_
_entity_poly.entity_id
_entity_poly.type
_entity_poly.pdbx_seq_one_letter_code
_entity_poly.pdbx_strand_id
1 'polypeptide(L)'
;QYVRAPNVSVEVTNYRPFFILGEVQRPGSYPYVVDLTVMNAVATAGGFTYRANRRRVFIRHANASEERAYDLTATTPVMPGDTVRIGERIL
;
A
#
# COMPACT_ATOMS: atom_id res chain seq x y z
N GLN A 1 -21.26 22.40 -21.37
CA GLN A 1 -21.21 21.98 -20.94
C GLN A 1 -20.82 21.69 -20.35
N TYR A 2 -20.81 21.80 -20.42
CA TYR A 2 -20.52 21.32 -19.73
C TYR A 2 -20.09 20.82 -19.13
N VAL A 3 -19.91 20.80 -19.45
CA VAL A 3 -19.57 20.30 -18.78
C VAL A 3 -18.91 19.98 -18.30
N ARG A 4 -18.85 19.94 -18.49
CA ARG A 4 -18.36 19.59 -17.95
C ARG A 4 -17.82 19.15 -17.26
N ALA A 5 -17.78 19.24 -17.48
CA ALA A 5 -17.26 18.79 -16.73
C ALA A 5 -16.71 18.60 -16.15
N PRO A 6 -16.72 18.50 -16.19
CA PRO A 6 -16.15 18.26 -15.48
C PRO A 6 -15.50 18.11 -14.86
N ASN A 7 -15.51 18.24 -14.97
CA ASN A 7 -14.93 17.92 -14.25
C ASN A 7 -14.37 17.68 -13.60
N VAL A 8 -14.51 17.76 -13.87
CA VAL A 8 -14.03 17.51 -13.20
C VAL A 8 -13.42 17.19 -12.66
N SER A 9 -13.51 17.23 -12.57
CA SER A 9 -12.82 16.92 -12.20
C SER A 9 -12.14 16.39 -12.00
N VAL A 10 -12.32 16.46 -12.42
CA VAL A 10 -11.26 15.90 -12.24
C VAL A 10 -10.18 16.44 -11.53
N GLU A 11 -10.26 16.42 -10.49
CA GLU A 11 -9.35 16.92 -9.73
C GLU A 11 -8.25 16.08 -9.61
N VAL A 12 -7.18 16.43 -10.02
CA VAL A 12 -6.00 15.66 -9.85
C VAL A 12 -5.50 15.91 -8.47
N THR A 13 -5.69 14.96 -7.63
CA THR A 13 -5.14 15.02 -6.29
C THR A 13 -3.83 14.26 -6.31
N ASN A 14 -2.76 14.94 -5.98
CA ASN A 14 -1.45 14.31 -5.93
C ASN A 14 -1.23 13.71 -4.57
N TYR A 15 -1.42 12.41 -4.47
CA TYR A 15 -1.15 11.72 -3.23
C TYR A 15 0.32 11.39 -3.13
N ARG A 16 0.83 11.31 -1.91
CA ARG A 16 2.17 10.80 -1.70
C ARG A 16 2.22 9.34 -2.10
N PRO A 17 3.30 8.87 -2.70
CA PRO A 17 3.42 7.46 -3.00
C PRO A 17 3.53 6.65 -1.71
N PHE A 18 3.22 5.38 -1.79
CA PHE A 18 3.48 4.47 -0.71
C PHE A 18 4.74 3.67 -1.03
N PHE A 19 5.30 3.06 0.01
CA PHE A 19 6.50 2.24 -0.13
C PHE A 19 6.15 0.83 0.32
N ILE A 20 6.66 -0.18 -0.37
CA ILE A 20 6.46 -1.55 0.03
C ILE A 20 7.79 -2.26 0.01
N LEU A 21 8.10 -2.95 1.11
CA LEU A 21 9.39 -3.57 1.35
C LEU A 21 9.19 -5.00 1.82
N GLY A 22 10.28 -5.75 1.87
CA GLY A 22 10.26 -7.08 2.44
C GLY A 22 9.96 -8.15 1.41
N GLU A 23 9.12 -9.09 1.79
CA GLU A 23 8.93 -10.31 0.99
C GLU A 23 7.89 -10.14 -0.10
N VAL A 24 8.17 -9.23 -1.02
CA VAL A 24 7.39 -9.06 -2.24
C VAL A 24 8.35 -9.13 -3.42
N GLN A 25 7.82 -9.36 -4.60
CA GLN A 25 8.66 -9.58 -5.78
C GLN A 25 9.45 -8.34 -6.18
N ARG A 26 8.83 -7.16 -6.10
CA ARG A 26 9.47 -5.91 -6.52
C ARG A 26 9.24 -4.82 -5.48
N PRO A 27 10.04 -4.82 -4.40
CA PRO A 27 9.94 -3.75 -3.39
C PRO A 27 10.28 -2.40 -4.00
N GLY A 28 9.72 -1.36 -3.45
CA GLY A 28 10.01 -0.01 -3.90
C GLY A 28 8.86 0.91 -3.61
N SER A 29 8.85 2.06 -4.28
CA SER A 29 7.76 3.02 -4.13
C SER A 29 6.84 2.93 -5.33
N TYR A 30 5.56 3.15 -5.07
CA TYR A 30 4.53 3.05 -6.09
C TYR A 30 3.50 4.14 -5.87
N PRO A 31 2.82 4.56 -6.93
CA PRO A 31 1.78 5.58 -6.79
C PRO A 31 0.63 5.07 -5.92
N TYR A 32 0.15 5.96 -5.06
CA TYR A 32 -1.02 5.67 -4.24
C TYR A 32 -2.28 5.86 -5.07
N VAL A 33 -3.25 4.98 -4.86
CA VAL A 33 -4.59 5.16 -5.42
C VAL A 33 -5.60 5.11 -4.29
N VAL A 34 -6.73 5.79 -4.49
CA VAL A 34 -7.77 5.85 -3.48
C VAL A 34 -8.26 4.44 -3.13
N ASP A 35 -8.47 4.20 -1.86
CA ASP A 35 -8.95 2.92 -1.35
C ASP A 35 -7.97 1.77 -1.54
N LEU A 36 -6.68 2.10 -1.60
CA LEU A 36 -5.66 1.08 -1.73
C LEU A 36 -5.63 0.19 -0.49
N THR A 37 -5.55 -1.10 -0.72
CA THR A 37 -5.37 -2.07 0.35
C THR A 37 -3.98 -2.68 0.27
N VAL A 38 -3.56 -3.31 1.36
CA VAL A 38 -2.26 -3.99 1.37
C VAL A 38 -2.21 -5.08 0.29
N MET A 39 -3.31 -5.80 0.11
CA MET A 39 -3.34 -6.86 -0.92
C MET A 39 -3.14 -6.28 -2.31
N ASN A 40 -3.76 -5.14 -2.60
CA ASN A 40 -3.56 -4.48 -3.90
C ASN A 40 -2.15 -3.94 -4.03
N ALA A 41 -1.58 -3.44 -2.93
CA ALA A 41 -0.21 -2.95 -2.94
C ALA A 41 0.78 -4.09 -3.22
N VAL A 42 0.56 -5.25 -2.61
CA VAL A 42 1.39 -6.42 -2.85
C VAL A 42 1.27 -6.86 -4.31
N ALA A 43 0.06 -6.86 -4.84
CA ALA A 43 -0.15 -7.22 -6.25
C ALA A 43 0.59 -6.26 -7.17
N THR A 44 0.58 -4.97 -6.85
CA THR A 44 1.31 -3.98 -7.63
C THR A 44 2.81 -4.26 -7.60
N ALA A 45 3.31 -4.76 -6.49
CA ALA A 45 4.73 -5.09 -6.33
C ALA A 45 5.06 -6.50 -6.85
N GLY A 46 4.14 -7.11 -7.59
CA GLY A 46 4.40 -8.39 -8.23
C GLY A 46 3.99 -9.61 -7.42
N GLY A 47 3.40 -9.40 -6.27
CA GLY A 47 2.94 -10.49 -5.42
C GLY A 47 3.91 -10.82 -4.30
N PHE A 48 3.48 -11.69 -3.42
CA PHE A 48 4.32 -12.18 -2.32
C PHE A 48 5.42 -13.09 -2.85
N THR A 49 6.55 -13.13 -2.12
CA THR A 49 7.48 -14.22 -2.33
C THR A 49 6.96 -15.44 -1.58
N TYR A 50 7.59 -16.60 -1.82
CA TYR A 50 7.16 -17.81 -1.13
C TYR A 50 7.49 -17.77 0.36
N ARG A 51 8.35 -16.84 0.78
CA ARG A 51 8.75 -16.70 2.19
C ARG A 51 7.88 -15.70 2.94
N ALA A 52 6.93 -15.08 2.28
CA ALA A 52 6.18 -13.99 2.87
C ALA A 52 5.24 -14.46 3.96
N ASN A 53 5.13 -13.65 5.00
CA ASN A 53 4.11 -13.82 6.01
C ASN A 53 2.82 -13.23 5.46
N ARG A 54 1.80 -14.05 5.30
CA ARG A 54 0.54 -13.61 4.69
C ARG A 54 -0.55 -13.34 5.71
N ARG A 55 -0.20 -13.38 6.99
CA ARG A 55 -1.18 -13.16 8.06
C ARG A 55 -1.02 -11.83 8.72
N ARG A 56 0.16 -11.26 8.65
CA ARG A 56 0.45 -10.03 9.38
C ARG A 56 1.29 -9.12 8.52
N VAL A 57 1.05 -7.83 8.66
CA VAL A 57 1.78 -6.82 7.91
C VAL A 57 2.22 -5.73 8.89
N PHE A 58 3.33 -5.11 8.59
CA PHE A 58 3.85 -4.01 9.39
C PHE A 58 3.74 -2.73 8.57
N ILE A 59 3.14 -1.71 9.15
CA ILE A 59 2.94 -0.44 8.45
C ILE A 59 3.42 0.69 9.33
N ARG A 60 4.24 1.55 8.76
CA ARG A 60 4.64 2.80 9.40
C ARG A 60 3.98 3.93 8.63
N HIS A 61 3.09 4.64 9.30
CA HIS A 61 2.39 5.77 8.67
C HIS A 61 3.35 6.94 8.49
N ALA A 62 3.02 7.84 7.57
CA ALA A 62 3.91 8.93 7.19
C ALA A 62 4.32 9.79 8.38
N ASN A 63 3.42 9.99 9.33
CA ASN A 63 3.69 10.83 10.49
C ASN A 63 4.15 10.06 11.71
N ALA A 64 4.34 8.76 11.60
CA ALA A 64 4.68 7.93 12.74
C ALA A 64 6.18 7.63 12.74
N SER A 65 6.73 7.45 13.93
CA SER A 65 8.13 7.10 14.07
C SER A 65 8.35 5.59 14.12
N GLU A 66 7.29 4.81 14.29
CA GLU A 66 7.40 3.37 14.48
C GLU A 66 6.40 2.62 13.65
N GLU A 67 6.77 1.41 13.27
CA GLU A 67 5.85 0.48 12.62
C GLU A 67 4.86 -0.06 13.63
N ARG A 68 3.69 -0.42 13.13
CA ARG A 68 2.70 -1.18 13.87
C ARG A 68 2.34 -2.41 13.10
N ALA A 69 2.03 -3.48 13.82
CA ALA A 69 1.61 -4.73 13.20
C ALA A 69 0.10 -4.72 13.05
N TYR A 70 -0.37 -5.17 11.91
CA TYR A 70 -1.80 -5.28 11.61
C TYR A 70 -2.07 -6.66 11.07
N ASP A 71 -3.29 -7.14 11.28
CA ASP A 71 -3.71 -8.36 10.61
C ASP A 71 -3.84 -8.07 9.12
N LEU A 72 -3.38 -8.99 8.32
CA LEU A 72 -3.46 -8.83 6.86
C LEU A 72 -4.76 -9.46 6.38
N THR A 73 -5.69 -8.61 6.03
CA THR A 73 -6.99 -9.04 5.51
C THR A 73 -7.21 -8.42 4.15
N ALA A 74 -8.30 -8.79 3.51
CA ALA A 74 -8.63 -8.27 2.19
C ALA A 74 -8.87 -6.76 2.22
N THR A 75 -9.16 -6.18 3.39
CA THR A 75 -9.51 -4.77 3.50
C THR A 75 -8.52 -3.94 4.30
N THR A 76 -7.39 -4.52 4.73
CA THR A 76 -6.39 -3.76 5.46
C THR A 76 -5.91 -2.59 4.59
N PRO A 77 -6.10 -1.34 5.04
CA PRO A 77 -5.87 -0.19 4.15
C PRO A 77 -4.43 0.27 4.15
N VAL A 78 -4.05 0.91 3.06
CA VAL A 78 -2.80 1.65 2.94
C VAL A 78 -3.16 3.10 2.74
N MET A 79 -2.45 4.00 3.42
CA MET A 79 -2.67 5.44 3.30
C MET A 79 -1.50 6.07 2.55
N PRO A 80 -1.70 7.27 1.97
CA PRO A 80 -0.61 7.94 1.28
C PRO A 80 0.59 8.14 2.19
N GLY A 81 1.77 7.84 1.68
CA GLY A 81 3.02 8.01 2.43
C GLY A 81 3.35 6.86 3.37
N ASP A 82 2.50 5.84 3.43
CA ASP A 82 2.77 4.69 4.29
C ASP A 82 3.94 3.88 3.76
N THR A 83 4.67 3.26 4.68
CA THR A 83 5.67 2.25 4.36
C THR A 83 5.14 0.91 4.84
N VAL A 84 4.92 0.02 3.91
CA VAL A 84 4.37 -1.31 4.17
C VAL A 84 5.52 -2.31 4.14
N ARG A 85 5.64 -3.11 5.17
CA ARG A 85 6.71 -4.12 5.21
C ARG A 85 6.08 -5.49 5.36
N ILE A 86 6.36 -6.35 4.41
CA ILE A 86 5.90 -7.74 4.44
C ILE A 86 7.02 -8.57 5.05
N GLY A 87 6.74 -9.11 6.21
CA GLY A 87 7.73 -9.89 6.92
C GLY A 87 7.86 -11.30 6.35
N GLU A 88 8.86 -12.00 6.87
CA GLU A 88 9.11 -13.36 6.53
C GLU A 88 8.28 -14.24 7.44
N ARG A 89 7.74 -15.32 6.90
CA ARG A 89 6.99 -16.25 7.74
C ARG A 89 7.95 -17.02 8.61
N ILE A 90 7.46 -17.37 9.81
CA ILE A 90 8.22 -18.12 10.76
C ILE A 90 7.52 -19.45 10.93
N LEU A 91 8.26 -20.51 10.83
CA LEU A 91 7.70 -21.86 10.96
C LEU A 91 7.64 -22.29 12.41
#